data_2f4ae11d83a6802a09eed892cdf6748e
#
_entry.id   2f4ae11d83a6802a09eed892cdf6748e
#
_cell.length_a   1.000
_cell.length_b   1.000
_cell.length_c   1.000
_cell.angle_alpha   90.00
_cell.angle_beta   90.00
_cell.angle_gamma   90.00
#
_symmetry.space_group_name_H-M   'P 1'
#
loop_
_entity.id
_entity.type
_entity.pdbx_description
1 polymer ?
#
loop_
_entity_poly.entity_id
_entity_poly.type
_entity_poly.pdbx_seq_one_letter_code
_entity_poly.pdbx_strand_id
1 'polypeptide(L)'
;MPRITEADLKKQIKNKSFSPVYLIYGSEQMFVKSYTKKLCEAVAGKNPSDFNYHTFSGDIDFQELAASLQIMPFMAERNCVVVTDIYFDNMVKDRLDTLKELTSRAWDGTVLIISMPTYVPSKNKTSFTALIKRVEKIGSVCCFEKINSQIIEKYVAKWANENGKLISHLHASKIISNVGDDLNLLKNEVNKIAAYAKGEEITDRDIDLLSTVNLEARTYDMADDVINGRGDRAFRKL
;
A
#
# COMPACT_ATOMS: atom_id res chain seq x y z
N MET A 1 7.60 -4.31 -19.31
CA MET A 1 8.49 -3.60 -18.38
C MET A 1 8.60 -4.38 -17.09
N PRO A 2 9.74 -4.40 -16.43
CA PRO A 2 9.92 -5.19 -15.21
C PRO A 2 9.21 -4.55 -14.02
N ARG A 3 9.39 -5.16 -12.86
CA ARG A 3 8.93 -4.61 -11.57
C ARG A 3 9.44 -3.19 -11.39
N ILE A 4 8.53 -2.31 -11.03
CA ILE A 4 8.84 -0.91 -10.77
C ILE A 4 8.96 -0.66 -9.27
N THR A 5 9.82 0.28 -8.91
CA THR A 5 9.98 0.75 -7.54
C THR A 5 8.89 1.76 -7.16
N GLU A 6 8.78 2.07 -5.87
CA GLU A 6 7.95 3.18 -5.38
C GLU A 6 8.31 4.51 -6.07
N ALA A 7 9.61 4.76 -6.29
CA ALA A 7 10.08 5.98 -6.94
C ALA A 7 9.63 6.06 -8.41
N ASP A 8 9.67 4.92 -9.12
CA ASP A 8 9.21 4.85 -10.50
C ASP A 8 7.70 5.09 -10.59
N LEU A 9 6.92 4.48 -9.69
CA LEU A 9 5.47 4.69 -9.62
C LEU A 9 5.14 6.17 -9.33
N LYS A 10 5.84 6.81 -8.38
CA LYS A 10 5.71 8.25 -8.12
C LYS A 10 6.00 9.09 -9.36
N LYS A 11 7.06 8.74 -10.11
CA LYS A 11 7.43 9.42 -11.35
C LYS A 11 6.38 9.27 -12.43
N GLN A 12 5.84 8.06 -12.62
CA GLN A 12 4.75 7.81 -13.58
C GLN A 12 3.49 8.62 -13.23
N ILE A 13 3.08 8.64 -11.95
CA ILE A 13 1.96 9.43 -11.45
C ILE A 13 2.16 10.92 -11.71
N LYS A 14 3.35 11.45 -11.35
CA LYS A 14 3.67 12.88 -11.52
C LYS A 14 3.67 13.31 -12.99
N ASN A 15 4.23 12.47 -13.85
CA ASN A 15 4.39 12.78 -15.28
C ASN A 15 3.16 12.39 -16.12
N LYS A 16 2.12 11.78 -15.49
CA LYS A 16 0.95 11.21 -16.16
C LYS A 16 1.31 10.21 -17.28
N SER A 17 2.43 9.50 -17.12
CA SER A 17 2.89 8.49 -18.06
C SER A 17 2.49 7.10 -17.58
N PHE A 18 1.24 6.73 -17.85
CA PHE A 18 0.66 5.50 -17.31
C PHE A 18 0.94 4.28 -18.16
N SER A 19 1.23 3.17 -17.50
CA SER A 19 1.21 1.84 -18.09
C SER A 19 -0.24 1.39 -18.32
N PRO A 20 -0.52 0.58 -19.35
CA PRO A 20 -1.88 0.12 -19.61
C PRO A 20 -2.45 -0.77 -18.49
N VAL A 21 -1.59 -1.52 -17.78
CA VAL A 21 -2.00 -2.38 -16.67
C VAL A 21 -1.04 -2.16 -15.50
N TYR A 22 -1.59 -2.04 -14.30
CA TYR A 22 -0.86 -2.03 -13.05
C TYR A 22 -1.25 -3.21 -12.18
N LEU A 23 -0.28 -3.81 -11.51
CA LEU A 23 -0.48 -4.75 -10.40
C LEU A 23 0.24 -4.19 -9.17
N ILE A 24 -0.54 -3.83 -8.13
CA ILE A 24 -0.03 -3.22 -6.90
C ILE A 24 -0.38 -4.14 -5.73
N TYR A 25 0.62 -4.66 -5.04
CA TYR A 25 0.43 -5.60 -3.92
C TYR A 25 1.60 -5.53 -2.94
N GLY A 26 1.50 -6.20 -1.81
CA GLY A 26 2.60 -6.36 -0.87
C GLY A 26 2.15 -6.38 0.59
N SER A 27 3.08 -6.64 1.49
CA SER A 27 2.84 -6.71 2.93
C SER A 27 2.62 -5.33 3.57
N GLU A 28 3.16 -4.25 2.95
CA GLU A 28 2.87 -2.88 3.39
C GLU A 28 1.56 -2.37 2.80
N GLN A 29 0.45 -2.84 3.36
CA GLN A 29 -0.90 -2.55 2.85
C GLN A 29 -1.25 -1.06 2.86
N MET A 30 -0.70 -0.28 3.80
CA MET A 30 -0.85 1.18 3.80
C MET A 30 -0.35 1.80 2.51
N PHE A 31 0.81 1.35 2.00
CA PHE A 31 1.33 1.85 0.72
C PHE A 31 0.53 1.34 -0.46
N VAL A 32 0.17 0.06 -0.47
CA VAL A 32 -0.71 -0.51 -1.50
C VAL A 32 -1.97 0.35 -1.64
N LYS A 33 -2.69 0.58 -0.54
CA LYS A 33 -3.91 1.39 -0.51
C LYS A 33 -3.68 2.84 -0.94
N SER A 34 -2.63 3.48 -0.38
CA SER A 34 -2.31 4.88 -0.67
C SER A 34 -1.91 5.11 -2.13
N TYR A 35 -1.08 4.23 -2.69
CA TYR A 35 -0.63 4.36 -4.08
C TYR A 35 -1.69 3.96 -5.08
N THR A 36 -2.54 2.99 -4.78
CA THR A 36 -3.74 2.69 -5.59
C THR A 36 -4.61 3.93 -5.71
N LYS A 37 -4.96 4.56 -4.57
CA LYS A 37 -5.76 5.79 -4.57
C LYS A 37 -5.11 6.91 -5.39
N LYS A 38 -3.82 7.19 -5.16
CA LYS A 38 -3.09 8.23 -5.90
C LYS A 38 -3.02 7.97 -7.40
N LEU A 39 -2.85 6.71 -7.79
CA LEU A 39 -2.84 6.32 -9.20
C LEU A 39 -4.23 6.51 -9.84
N CYS A 40 -5.30 6.07 -9.16
CA CYS A 40 -6.67 6.28 -9.61
C CYS A 40 -6.97 7.78 -9.79
N GLU A 41 -6.63 8.61 -8.79
CA GLU A 41 -6.80 10.06 -8.86
C GLU A 41 -6.00 10.72 -9.99
N ALA A 42 -4.82 10.17 -10.29
CA ALA A 42 -3.99 10.70 -11.38
C ALA A 42 -4.52 10.32 -12.77
N VAL A 43 -5.12 9.12 -12.90
CA VAL A 43 -5.69 8.61 -14.16
C VAL A 43 -7.06 9.24 -14.43
N ALA A 44 -7.98 9.17 -13.45
CA ALA A 44 -9.37 9.54 -13.62
C ALA A 44 -9.75 10.92 -13.05
N GLY A 45 -8.81 11.56 -12.32
CA GLY A 45 -9.09 12.80 -11.60
C GLY A 45 -9.60 12.58 -10.17
N LYS A 46 -9.70 13.66 -9.39
CA LYS A 46 -10.14 13.58 -7.97
C LYS A 46 -11.64 13.29 -7.83
N ASN A 47 -12.44 13.72 -8.78
CA ASN A 47 -13.89 13.51 -8.84
C ASN A 47 -14.21 12.92 -10.21
N PRO A 48 -13.91 11.63 -10.42
CA PRO A 48 -14.14 11.00 -11.71
C PRO A 48 -15.63 10.84 -11.98
N SER A 49 -16.00 10.93 -13.26
CA SER A 49 -17.34 10.57 -13.72
C SER A 49 -17.51 9.04 -13.71
N ASP A 50 -18.69 8.56 -13.39
CA ASP A 50 -19.05 7.14 -13.44
C ASP A 50 -18.85 6.52 -14.84
N PHE A 51 -18.83 7.35 -15.89
CA PHE A 51 -18.52 6.91 -17.26
C PHE A 51 -17.05 6.53 -17.47
N ASN A 52 -16.14 7.05 -16.65
CA ASN A 52 -14.69 6.87 -16.81
C ASN A 52 -14.01 6.23 -15.59
N TYR A 53 -14.79 5.78 -14.61
CA TYR A 53 -14.24 5.18 -13.40
C TYR A 53 -15.09 4.00 -12.94
N HIS A 54 -14.55 2.81 -13.09
CA HIS A 54 -15.24 1.56 -12.76
C HIS A 54 -14.46 0.82 -11.69
N THR A 55 -15.14 0.34 -10.65
CA THR A 55 -14.52 -0.35 -9.53
C THR A 55 -15.13 -1.73 -9.33
N PHE A 56 -14.27 -2.73 -9.16
CA PHE A 56 -14.63 -4.12 -8.91
C PHE A 56 -13.90 -4.61 -7.66
N SER A 57 -14.55 -5.43 -6.84
CA SER A 57 -13.95 -5.98 -5.62
C SER A 57 -14.54 -7.35 -5.29
N GLY A 58 -13.73 -8.25 -4.75
CA GLY A 58 -14.18 -9.56 -4.25
C GLY A 58 -14.59 -10.52 -5.35
N ASP A 59 -15.87 -10.92 -5.38
CA ASP A 59 -16.41 -11.79 -6.41
C ASP A 59 -16.81 -10.99 -7.65
N ILE A 60 -15.93 -10.95 -8.63
CA ILE A 60 -15.98 -10.06 -9.77
C ILE A 60 -16.80 -10.71 -10.89
N ASP A 61 -17.74 -9.98 -11.47
CA ASP A 61 -18.30 -10.33 -12.76
C ASP A 61 -17.29 -9.99 -13.88
N PHE A 62 -16.69 -11.01 -14.45
CA PHE A 62 -15.70 -10.83 -15.51
C PHE A 62 -16.29 -10.35 -16.85
N GLN A 63 -17.58 -10.54 -17.08
CA GLN A 63 -18.26 -10.01 -18.28
C GLN A 63 -18.43 -8.49 -18.14
N GLU A 64 -18.85 -8.03 -16.97
CA GLU A 64 -18.95 -6.60 -16.67
C GLU A 64 -17.57 -5.94 -16.67
N LEU A 65 -16.57 -6.59 -16.09
CA LEU A 65 -15.18 -6.12 -16.15
C LEU A 65 -14.69 -5.98 -17.59
N ALA A 66 -14.93 -7.00 -18.42
CA ALA A 66 -14.53 -6.97 -19.83
C ALA A 66 -15.24 -5.86 -20.62
N ALA A 67 -16.52 -5.62 -20.34
CA ALA A 67 -17.28 -4.53 -20.93
C ALA A 67 -16.69 -3.16 -20.51
N SER A 68 -16.41 -2.98 -19.21
CA SER A 68 -15.84 -1.75 -18.69
C SER A 68 -14.45 -1.43 -19.25
N LEU A 69 -13.64 -2.44 -19.55
CA LEU A 69 -12.32 -2.27 -20.18
C LEU A 69 -12.41 -1.78 -21.65
N GLN A 70 -13.53 -2.03 -22.32
CA GLN A 70 -13.76 -1.67 -23.72
C GLN A 70 -14.43 -0.30 -23.88
N ILE A 71 -14.87 0.32 -22.79
CA ILE A 71 -15.50 1.64 -22.82
C ILE A 71 -14.45 2.69 -23.22
N MET A 72 -14.75 3.43 -24.28
CA MET A 72 -13.95 4.58 -24.68
C MET A 72 -14.11 5.73 -23.67
N PRO A 73 -13.05 6.46 -23.33
CA PRO A 73 -13.15 7.62 -22.44
C PRO A 73 -14.15 8.63 -22.95
N PHE A 74 -15.06 9.07 -22.08
CA PHE A 74 -16.05 10.08 -22.43
C PHE A 74 -15.72 11.40 -21.74
N MET A 75 -15.40 12.43 -22.50
CA MET A 75 -14.98 13.76 -22.01
C MET A 75 -13.79 13.70 -21.02
N ALA A 76 -12.95 12.68 -21.13
CA ALA A 76 -11.75 12.46 -20.32
C ALA A 76 -10.61 11.93 -21.19
N GLU A 77 -9.37 12.08 -20.71
CA GLU A 77 -8.20 11.54 -21.42
C GLU A 77 -8.15 10.02 -21.35
N ARG A 78 -8.66 9.44 -20.26
CA ARG A 78 -8.55 8.00 -19.98
C ARG A 78 -9.75 7.47 -19.20
N ASN A 79 -10.05 6.20 -19.44
CA ASN A 79 -10.90 5.39 -18.60
C ASN A 79 -10.02 4.68 -17.55
N CYS A 80 -10.50 4.59 -16.30
CA CYS A 80 -9.82 3.95 -15.18
C CYS A 80 -10.67 2.80 -14.66
N VAL A 81 -10.19 1.59 -14.81
CA VAL A 81 -10.84 0.39 -14.28
C VAL A 81 -10.00 -0.15 -13.13
N VAL A 82 -10.60 -0.25 -11.96
CA VAL A 82 -9.92 -0.66 -10.73
C VAL A 82 -10.49 -1.97 -10.22
N VAL A 83 -9.63 -2.93 -10.00
CA VAL A 83 -9.98 -4.24 -9.45
C VAL A 83 -9.22 -4.42 -8.15
N THR A 84 -9.95 -4.55 -7.04
CA THR A 84 -9.35 -4.74 -5.72
C THR A 84 -9.63 -6.11 -5.15
N ASP A 85 -8.63 -6.66 -4.43
CA ASP A 85 -8.76 -7.87 -3.63
C ASP A 85 -9.31 -9.09 -4.37
N ILE A 86 -8.66 -9.44 -5.49
CA ILE A 86 -8.95 -10.69 -6.21
C ILE A 86 -8.43 -11.88 -5.41
N TYR A 87 -9.34 -12.76 -4.97
CA TYR A 87 -8.98 -13.97 -4.22
C TYR A 87 -8.57 -15.12 -5.15
N PHE A 88 -7.28 -15.44 -5.17
CA PHE A 88 -6.72 -16.50 -6.02
C PHE A 88 -6.85 -17.91 -5.44
N ASP A 89 -7.11 -18.02 -4.13
CA ASP A 89 -6.99 -19.29 -3.42
C ASP A 89 -8.00 -20.35 -3.90
N ASN A 90 -9.21 -19.91 -4.24
CA ASN A 90 -10.28 -20.79 -4.69
C ASN A 90 -10.80 -20.44 -6.10
N MET A 91 -10.00 -19.70 -6.88
CA MET A 91 -10.41 -19.29 -8.22
C MET A 91 -10.43 -20.51 -9.17
N VAL A 92 -11.59 -20.80 -9.75
CA VAL A 92 -11.74 -21.85 -10.75
C VAL A 92 -10.98 -21.50 -12.03
N LYS A 93 -10.57 -22.53 -12.76
CA LYS A 93 -9.68 -22.40 -13.94
C LYS A 93 -10.22 -21.41 -14.98
N ASP A 94 -11.50 -21.50 -15.31
CA ASP A 94 -12.12 -20.66 -16.35
C ASP A 94 -12.05 -19.16 -15.98
N ARG A 95 -12.32 -18.82 -14.72
CA ARG A 95 -12.18 -17.44 -14.21
C ARG A 95 -10.74 -16.96 -14.26
N LEU A 96 -9.79 -17.83 -13.91
CA LEU A 96 -8.36 -17.52 -14.00
C LEU A 96 -7.93 -17.28 -15.44
N ASP A 97 -8.42 -18.07 -16.39
CA ASP A 97 -8.08 -17.94 -17.80
C ASP A 97 -8.68 -16.65 -18.40
N THR A 98 -9.91 -16.30 -18.02
CA THR A 98 -10.51 -15.00 -18.37
C THR A 98 -9.69 -13.83 -17.80
N LEU A 99 -9.31 -13.86 -16.52
CA LEU A 99 -8.46 -12.83 -15.93
C LEU A 99 -7.11 -12.70 -16.67
N LYS A 100 -6.51 -13.82 -17.04
CA LYS A 100 -5.27 -13.83 -17.83
C LYS A 100 -5.48 -13.20 -19.20
N GLU A 101 -6.59 -13.43 -19.86
CA GLU A 101 -6.92 -12.81 -21.15
C GLU A 101 -7.06 -11.29 -20.99
N LEU A 102 -7.88 -10.83 -20.05
CA LEU A 102 -8.11 -9.40 -19.78
C LEU A 102 -6.84 -8.64 -19.41
N THR A 103 -5.86 -9.32 -18.80
CA THR A 103 -4.57 -8.75 -18.41
C THR A 103 -3.45 -9.01 -19.41
N SER A 104 -3.74 -9.51 -20.62
CA SER A 104 -2.72 -9.86 -21.62
C SER A 104 -2.51 -8.80 -22.68
N ARG A 105 -3.36 -7.80 -22.77
CA ARG A 105 -3.31 -6.72 -23.76
C ARG A 105 -3.56 -5.36 -23.13
N ALA A 106 -3.11 -4.31 -23.80
CA ALA A 106 -3.53 -2.95 -23.52
C ALA A 106 -4.94 -2.70 -24.07
N TRP A 107 -5.69 -1.86 -23.39
CA TRP A 107 -7.02 -1.41 -23.80
C TRP A 107 -6.95 0.05 -24.19
N ASP A 108 -7.46 0.42 -25.36
CA ASP A 108 -7.35 1.76 -25.89
C ASP A 108 -7.99 2.78 -24.94
N GLY A 109 -7.21 3.80 -24.55
CA GLY A 109 -7.67 4.85 -23.63
C GLY A 109 -7.92 4.39 -22.19
N THR A 110 -7.75 3.11 -21.85
CA THR A 110 -8.08 2.55 -20.52
C THR A 110 -6.81 2.18 -19.76
N VAL A 111 -6.80 2.48 -18.46
CA VAL A 111 -5.80 2.00 -17.49
C VAL A 111 -6.47 1.01 -16.54
N LEU A 112 -6.01 -0.23 -16.57
CA LEU A 112 -6.43 -1.28 -15.62
C LEU A 112 -5.52 -1.29 -14.41
N ILE A 113 -6.08 -1.12 -13.21
CA ILE A 113 -5.36 -1.15 -11.94
C ILE A 113 -5.85 -2.33 -11.12
N ILE A 114 -4.99 -3.34 -10.93
CA ILE A 114 -5.25 -4.48 -10.05
C ILE A 114 -4.48 -4.24 -8.76
N SER A 115 -5.18 -4.24 -7.63
CA SER A 115 -4.60 -3.93 -6.33
C SER A 115 -5.06 -4.88 -5.25
N MET A 116 -4.18 -5.18 -4.28
CA MET A 116 -4.46 -6.05 -3.14
C MET A 116 -4.29 -5.27 -1.82
N PRO A 117 -5.21 -4.31 -1.51
CA PRO A 117 -5.07 -3.44 -0.35
C PRO A 117 -5.43 -4.08 0.99
N THR A 118 -6.10 -5.23 1.02
CA THR A 118 -6.56 -5.86 2.27
C THR A 118 -5.90 -7.20 2.57
N TYR A 119 -5.28 -7.84 1.58
CA TYR A 119 -4.58 -9.11 1.80
C TYR A 119 -3.32 -9.22 0.93
N VAL A 120 -2.46 -10.16 1.30
CA VAL A 120 -1.23 -10.45 0.55
C VAL A 120 -1.38 -11.80 -0.14
N PRO A 121 -1.48 -11.85 -1.47
CA PRO A 121 -1.54 -13.11 -2.19
C PRO A 121 -0.28 -13.95 -1.94
N SER A 122 -0.46 -15.25 -1.73
CA SER A 122 0.68 -16.15 -1.54
C SER A 122 1.55 -16.20 -2.81
N LYS A 123 2.82 -15.87 -2.68
CA LYS A 123 3.82 -15.93 -3.77
C LYS A 123 3.99 -17.36 -4.33
N ASN A 124 3.61 -18.37 -3.56
CA ASN A 124 3.69 -19.78 -3.96
C ASN A 124 2.51 -20.22 -4.85
N LYS A 125 1.45 -19.40 -4.97
CA LYS A 125 0.32 -19.72 -5.86
C LYS A 125 0.71 -19.50 -7.32
N THR A 126 0.64 -20.57 -8.09
CA THR A 126 0.96 -20.57 -9.54
C THR A 126 0.10 -19.55 -10.31
N SER A 127 -1.17 -19.40 -9.92
CA SER A 127 -2.11 -18.45 -10.51
C SER A 127 -1.67 -17.00 -10.36
N PHE A 128 -1.26 -16.60 -9.15
CA PHE A 128 -0.78 -15.24 -8.87
C PHE A 128 0.57 -14.97 -9.56
N THR A 129 1.50 -15.93 -9.50
CA THR A 129 2.78 -15.83 -10.20
C THR A 129 2.60 -15.69 -11.72
N ALA A 130 1.62 -16.40 -12.29
CA ALA A 130 1.28 -16.27 -13.71
C ALA A 130 0.73 -14.88 -14.06
N LEU A 131 -0.11 -14.30 -13.19
CA LEU A 131 -0.60 -12.91 -13.35
C LEU A 131 0.57 -11.92 -13.32
N ILE A 132 1.46 -12.02 -12.33
CA ILE A 132 2.65 -11.15 -12.25
C ILE A 132 3.44 -11.18 -13.56
N LYS A 133 3.82 -12.37 -14.03
CA LYS A 133 4.59 -12.54 -15.28
C LYS A 133 3.88 -11.96 -16.50
N ARG A 134 2.56 -11.96 -16.49
CA ARG A 134 1.75 -11.46 -17.61
C ARG A 134 1.71 -9.93 -17.59
N VAL A 135 1.44 -9.34 -16.41
CA VAL A 135 1.45 -7.89 -16.26
C VAL A 135 2.85 -7.31 -16.50
N GLU A 136 3.92 -8.00 -16.10
CA GLU A 136 5.32 -7.59 -16.40
C GLU A 136 5.61 -7.43 -17.90
N LYS A 137 4.86 -8.10 -18.79
CA LYS A 137 5.07 -7.99 -20.24
C LYS A 137 4.49 -6.73 -20.85
N ILE A 138 3.37 -6.24 -20.35
CA ILE A 138 2.62 -5.13 -20.96
C ILE A 138 2.41 -3.94 -20.03
N GLY A 139 2.62 -4.11 -18.74
CA GLY A 139 2.31 -3.13 -17.71
C GLY A 139 3.40 -2.98 -16.65
N SER A 140 3.01 -2.54 -15.50
CA SER A 140 3.89 -2.28 -14.34
C SER A 140 3.44 -3.07 -13.12
N VAL A 141 4.39 -3.73 -12.47
CA VAL A 141 4.19 -4.46 -11.22
C VAL A 141 4.93 -3.75 -10.10
N CYS A 142 4.20 -3.30 -9.08
CA CYS A 142 4.77 -2.67 -7.90
C CYS A 142 4.46 -3.50 -6.65
N CYS A 143 5.50 -3.95 -5.95
CA CYS A 143 5.39 -4.72 -4.72
C CYS A 143 5.89 -3.90 -3.54
N PHE A 144 5.03 -3.68 -2.55
CA PHE A 144 5.39 -3.00 -1.30
C PHE A 144 5.64 -4.03 -0.22
N GLU A 145 6.89 -4.45 -0.06
CA GLU A 145 7.30 -5.36 1.01
C GLU A 145 7.50 -4.60 2.33
N LYS A 146 7.51 -5.32 3.44
CA LYS A 146 7.81 -4.73 4.76
C LYS A 146 9.11 -3.94 4.71
N ILE A 147 9.05 -2.76 5.29
CA ILE A 147 10.20 -1.85 5.39
C ILE A 147 10.92 -2.07 6.72
N ASN A 148 12.21 -1.77 6.74
CA ASN A 148 13.01 -1.88 7.96
C ASN A 148 12.79 -0.69 8.90
N SER A 149 13.19 -0.86 10.18
CA SER A 149 13.01 0.13 11.23
C SER A 149 13.60 1.52 10.88
N GLN A 150 14.75 1.57 10.23
CA GLN A 150 15.38 2.83 9.81
C GLN A 150 14.55 3.61 8.78
N ILE A 151 13.83 2.89 7.93
CA ILE A 151 12.92 3.52 6.96
C ILE A 151 11.63 3.94 7.68
N ILE A 152 11.13 3.16 8.64
CA ILE A 152 9.97 3.51 9.47
C ILE A 152 10.23 4.84 10.20
N GLU A 153 11.39 5.03 10.81
CA GLU A 153 11.78 6.28 11.47
C GLU A 153 11.70 7.50 10.53
N LYS A 154 12.14 7.35 9.28
CA LYS A 154 12.01 8.41 8.28
C LYS A 154 10.54 8.77 7.98
N TYR A 155 9.66 7.76 7.99
CA TYR A 155 8.23 8.00 7.82
C TYR A 155 7.62 8.67 9.04
N VAL A 156 7.99 8.28 10.26
CA VAL A 156 7.59 8.94 11.51
C VAL A 156 8.00 10.42 11.48
N ALA A 157 9.26 10.72 11.16
CA ALA A 157 9.73 12.09 11.01
C ALA A 157 8.97 12.87 9.93
N LYS A 158 8.69 12.24 8.80
CA LYS A 158 7.91 12.85 7.73
C LYS A 158 6.48 13.18 8.18
N TRP A 159 5.79 12.27 8.86
CA TRP A 159 4.43 12.52 9.37
C TRP A 159 4.40 13.59 10.45
N ALA A 160 5.41 13.66 11.32
CA ALA A 160 5.55 14.76 12.27
C ALA A 160 5.67 16.11 11.53
N ASN A 161 6.53 16.19 10.51
CA ASN A 161 6.70 17.37 9.66
C ASN A 161 5.42 17.76 8.90
N GLU A 162 4.65 16.80 8.40
CA GLU A 162 3.35 17.05 7.76
C GLU A 162 2.35 17.72 8.71
N ASN A 163 2.54 17.55 10.04
CA ASN A 163 1.79 18.22 11.10
C ASN A 163 2.51 19.48 11.66
N GLY A 164 3.56 19.97 11.01
CA GLY A 164 4.32 21.14 11.43
C GLY A 164 5.16 20.92 12.68
N LYS A 165 5.54 19.66 12.98
CA LYS A 165 6.35 19.30 14.14
C LYS A 165 7.68 18.68 13.74
N LEU A 166 8.71 18.95 14.53
CA LEU A 166 10.00 18.25 14.48
C LEU A 166 9.97 17.07 15.45
N ILE A 167 10.75 16.04 15.15
CA ILE A 167 10.93 14.90 16.04
C ILE A 167 12.38 14.40 15.95
N SER A 168 13.00 14.14 17.11
CA SER A 168 14.32 13.55 17.17
C SER A 168 14.29 12.05 16.83
N HIS A 169 15.44 11.49 16.45
CA HIS A 169 15.61 10.05 16.23
C HIS A 169 15.21 9.22 17.48
N LEU A 170 15.60 9.68 18.68
CA LEU A 170 15.27 9.00 19.94
C LEU A 170 13.75 8.96 20.18
N HIS A 171 13.09 10.09 19.96
CA HIS A 171 11.64 10.18 20.11
C HIS A 171 10.89 9.35 19.05
N ALA A 172 11.36 9.34 17.80
CA ALA A 172 10.79 8.48 16.75
C ALA A 172 10.93 7.00 17.11
N SER A 173 12.12 6.56 17.53
CA SER A 173 12.35 5.18 17.99
C SER A 173 11.49 4.81 19.20
N LYS A 174 11.26 5.75 20.15
CA LYS A 174 10.38 5.51 21.30
C LYS A 174 8.93 5.28 20.87
N ILE A 175 8.40 6.08 19.95
CA ILE A 175 7.05 5.88 19.41
C ILE A 175 6.96 4.51 18.71
N ILE A 176 7.94 4.15 17.90
CA ILE A 176 7.98 2.84 17.21
C ILE A 176 8.01 1.70 18.24
N SER A 177 8.82 1.81 19.29
CA SER A 177 8.86 0.80 20.36
C SER A 177 7.54 0.64 21.11
N ASN A 178 6.79 1.73 21.28
CA ASN A 178 5.49 1.69 21.97
C ASN A 178 4.38 1.10 21.09
N VAL A 179 4.36 1.43 19.81
CA VAL A 179 3.25 1.14 18.87
C VAL A 179 3.50 -0.13 18.05
N GLY A 180 4.77 -0.45 17.78
CA GLY A 180 5.17 -1.50 16.85
C GLY A 180 5.44 -0.98 15.44
N ASP A 181 5.55 -1.91 14.47
CA ASP A 181 5.94 -1.63 13.08
C ASP A 181 4.75 -1.44 12.11
N ASP A 182 3.51 -1.45 12.58
CA ASP A 182 2.34 -1.16 11.75
C ASP A 182 2.28 0.33 11.38
N LEU A 183 2.45 0.61 10.09
CA LEU A 183 2.52 1.99 9.58
C LEU A 183 1.22 2.78 9.76
N ASN A 184 0.04 2.11 9.74
CA ASN A 184 -1.23 2.80 9.97
C ASN A 184 -1.35 3.23 11.43
N LEU A 185 -1.02 2.32 12.36
CA LEU A 185 -1.02 2.61 13.78
C LEU A 185 -0.01 3.70 14.09
N LEU A 186 1.22 3.58 13.59
CA LEU A 186 2.26 4.59 13.77
C LEU A 186 1.85 5.96 13.24
N LYS A 187 1.27 6.03 12.05
CA LYS A 187 0.83 7.29 11.47
C LYS A 187 -0.26 7.96 12.30
N ASN A 188 -1.24 7.19 12.77
CA ASN A 188 -2.31 7.70 13.62
C ASN A 188 -1.74 8.21 14.96
N GLU A 189 -0.80 7.47 15.54
CA GLU A 189 -0.14 7.83 16.79
C GLU A 189 0.67 9.11 16.67
N VAL A 190 1.51 9.21 15.62
CA VAL A 190 2.29 10.43 15.34
C VAL A 190 1.36 11.63 15.12
N ASN A 191 0.29 11.49 14.37
CA ASN A 191 -0.68 12.56 14.14
C ASN A 191 -1.33 13.01 15.45
N LYS A 192 -1.71 12.07 16.32
CA LYS A 192 -2.29 12.34 17.64
C LYS A 192 -1.32 13.11 18.54
N ILE A 193 -0.08 12.64 18.63
CA ILE A 193 0.96 13.29 19.45
C ILE A 193 1.30 14.68 18.89
N ALA A 194 1.47 14.80 17.59
CA ALA A 194 1.78 16.07 16.93
C ALA A 194 0.67 17.12 17.10
N ALA A 195 -0.59 16.70 17.05
CA ALA A 195 -1.74 17.59 17.27
C ALA A 195 -1.81 18.12 18.72
N TYR A 196 -1.32 17.34 19.68
CA TYR A 196 -1.30 17.74 21.11
C TYR A 196 -0.10 18.59 21.47
N ALA A 197 1.07 18.30 20.92
CA ALA A 197 2.33 18.97 21.22
C ALA A 197 2.21 20.49 21.00
N LYS A 198 2.47 21.28 22.05
CA LYS A 198 2.34 22.75 22.00
C LYS A 198 3.54 23.44 21.36
N GLY A 199 4.73 22.83 21.49
CA GLY A 199 5.98 23.34 20.93
C GLY A 199 6.16 22.97 19.44
N GLU A 200 7.26 23.42 18.86
CA GLU A 200 7.67 23.05 17.49
C GLU A 200 8.20 21.61 17.42
N GLU A 201 8.69 21.08 18.53
CA GLU A 201 9.24 19.71 18.62
C GLU A 201 8.38 18.83 19.51
N ILE A 202 8.21 17.57 19.11
CA ILE A 202 7.59 16.53 19.93
C ILE A 202 8.58 16.14 21.02
N THR A 203 8.16 16.28 22.29
CA THR A 203 8.98 16.00 23.47
C THR A 203 8.70 14.60 24.03
N ASP A 204 9.62 14.15 24.89
CA ASP A 204 9.46 12.88 25.63
C ASP A 204 8.17 12.87 26.47
N ARG A 205 7.83 14.03 27.08
CA ARG A 205 6.60 14.20 27.86
C ARG A 205 5.33 14.04 27.01
N ASP A 206 5.33 14.56 25.77
CA ASP A 206 4.18 14.44 24.88
C ASP A 206 3.96 12.96 24.50
N ILE A 207 5.06 12.23 24.29
CA ILE A 207 5.02 10.80 23.99
C ILE A 207 4.50 10.02 25.20
N ASP A 208 5.06 10.23 26.40
CA ASP A 208 4.67 9.51 27.62
C ASP A 208 3.21 9.74 27.99
N LEU A 209 2.69 10.94 27.73
CA LEU A 209 1.31 11.28 28.04
C LEU A 209 0.30 10.65 27.09
N LEU A 210 0.64 10.52 25.83
CA LEU A 210 -0.32 10.18 24.77
C LEU A 210 -0.06 8.84 24.07
N SER A 211 1.19 8.36 24.06
CA SER A 211 1.54 7.16 23.32
C SER A 211 0.84 5.95 23.91
N THR A 212 0.06 5.29 23.07
CA THR A 212 -0.58 4.04 23.42
C THR A 212 0.43 2.91 23.30
N VAL A 213 0.67 2.21 24.40
CA VAL A 213 1.55 1.03 24.40
C VAL A 213 0.77 -0.15 23.84
N ASN A 214 1.19 -0.65 22.70
CA ASN A 214 0.67 -1.88 22.12
C ASN A 214 1.32 -3.09 22.82
N LEU A 215 0.59 -3.73 23.72
CA LEU A 215 1.06 -4.89 24.48
C LEU A 215 1.44 -6.07 23.58
N GLU A 216 0.74 -6.29 22.47
CA GLU A 216 1.08 -7.35 21.52
C GLU A 216 2.43 -7.07 20.84
N ALA A 217 2.65 -5.84 20.35
CA ALA A 217 3.93 -5.45 19.76
C ALA A 217 5.09 -5.59 20.78
N ARG A 218 4.87 -5.19 22.04
CA ARG A 218 5.86 -5.38 23.12
C ARG A 218 6.15 -6.85 23.38
N THR A 219 5.15 -7.71 23.35
CA THR A 219 5.31 -9.14 23.59
C THR A 219 6.12 -9.79 22.45
N TYR A 220 5.86 -9.44 21.21
CA TYR A 220 6.65 -9.91 20.06
C TYR A 220 8.10 -9.42 20.12
N ASP A 221 8.31 -8.14 20.40
CA ASP A 221 9.66 -7.57 20.56
C ASP A 221 10.43 -8.21 21.72
N MET A 222 9.75 -8.53 22.81
CA MET A 222 10.34 -9.29 23.93
C MET A 222 10.75 -10.70 23.53
N ALA A 223 9.86 -11.41 22.81
CA ALA A 223 10.15 -12.76 22.32
C ALA A 223 11.35 -12.76 21.38
N ASP A 224 11.43 -11.79 20.46
CA ASP A 224 12.57 -11.61 19.55
C ASP A 224 13.87 -11.30 20.31
N ASP A 225 13.84 -10.48 21.35
CA ASP A 225 15.01 -10.20 22.18
C ASP A 225 15.49 -11.45 22.95
N VAL A 226 14.58 -12.29 23.42
CA VAL A 226 14.90 -13.59 24.06
C VAL A 226 15.52 -14.55 23.04
N ILE A 227 14.92 -14.71 21.87
CA ILE A 227 15.40 -15.62 20.80
C ILE A 227 16.80 -15.19 20.33
N ASN A 228 17.07 -13.89 20.26
CA ASN A 228 18.37 -13.35 19.85
C ASN A 228 19.39 -13.23 21.00
N GLY A 229 19.14 -13.82 22.17
CA GLY A 229 20.05 -13.85 23.31
C GLY A 229 20.21 -12.50 24.04
N ARG A 230 19.28 -11.55 23.80
CA ARG A 230 19.29 -10.20 24.40
C ARG A 230 18.43 -10.14 25.67
N GLY A 231 18.62 -11.08 26.60
CA GLY A 231 17.78 -11.24 27.79
C GLY A 231 17.63 -9.96 28.64
N ASP A 232 18.71 -9.17 28.80
CA ASP A 232 18.67 -7.91 29.53
C ASP A 232 17.72 -6.87 28.91
N ARG A 233 17.57 -6.86 27.57
CA ARG A 233 16.61 -6.02 26.87
C ARG A 233 15.19 -6.49 27.03
N ALA A 234 14.99 -7.81 26.94
CA ALA A 234 13.68 -8.40 27.15
C ALA A 234 13.16 -8.11 28.58
N PHE A 235 14.05 -8.21 29.57
CA PHE A 235 13.70 -7.96 30.98
C PHE A 235 13.31 -6.49 31.27
N ARG A 236 13.90 -5.53 30.55
CA ARG A 236 13.52 -4.11 30.68
C ARG A 236 12.18 -3.75 30.04
N LYS A 237 11.62 -4.64 29.26
CA LYS A 237 10.33 -4.45 28.59
C LYS A 237 9.16 -5.10 29.35
N LEU A 238 9.43 -5.86 30.41
CA LEU A 238 8.47 -6.35 31.38
C LEU A 238 7.94 -5.21 32.24
#